data_b866f105cd651cf9935ff48aaafe0484
#
_entry.id   b866f105cd651cf9935ff48aaafe0484
#
_cell.length_a   1.000
_cell.length_b   1.000
_cell.length_c   1.000
_cell.angle_alpha   90.00
_cell.angle_beta   90.00
_cell.angle_gamma   90.00
#
_symmetry.space_group_name_H-M   'P 1'
#
loop_
_entity.id
_entity.type
_entity.pdbx_description
1 polymer ?
#
loop_
_entity_poly.entity_id
_entity_poly.type
_entity_poly.pdbx_seq_one_letter_code
_entity_poly.pdbx_strand_id
1 'polypeptide(L)'
;MLVRQPSFSLSAHDELYDILIPKDNFLRQMKELVDFSFIEEELKDKYCLDNGRNAEPPVRMFKYLLLKQIYNLSDADLVERSRYDLSFKYFLDLAPEDSVIHSSSLTKFRKLRLQDKDLMDLLVEKTVALALEHGVLKSNTIIVDATHTTSRFQAKTAKEYVQEKSKLLRKTVYKYQASIKEKFPSKPTTGSLEDELAYTNAIIDVIEKEEQLEQLPAVKEKINMVKEIIDDIEEEANYGGDPDARKGYKSTDYSFLGYKTHIAMADERIITAAVVTSGEKSDTKYLKKLVETSEKNGMMVDTVIGDTAYSSKDNLKYMKESEKKLISRLHPIITNGKRERGKEFEFNKDANMYVCPAGHLAIKKLVKKRKDSSKNPQLKYFFDVEKCKVCPLRDGCYKEGAKTKSYSVSIKSSEHLAQEAFQETEEFKRLAKERYKIEAKNSELKHRHGYEKANSSGLFGMKIQGAATIFVTNM
;
A
#
# COMPACT_ATOMS: atom_id res chain seq x y z
N MET A 1 13.91 19.34 -24.59
CA MET A 1 15.06 20.01 -23.97
C MET A 1 14.71 20.26 -22.51
N LEU A 2 15.65 20.05 -21.58
CA LEU A 2 15.46 20.39 -20.17
C LEU A 2 15.41 21.91 -20.03
N VAL A 3 14.35 22.43 -19.42
CA VAL A 3 14.23 23.82 -19.06
C VAL A 3 14.35 23.92 -17.55
N ARG A 4 15.37 24.62 -17.05
CA ARG A 4 15.45 24.93 -15.63
C ARG A 4 14.31 25.88 -15.29
N GLN A 5 13.59 25.53 -14.22
CA GLN A 5 12.50 26.37 -13.76
C GLN A 5 13.09 27.69 -13.22
N PRO A 6 12.72 28.86 -13.77
CA PRO A 6 13.13 30.10 -13.17
C PRO A 6 12.56 30.22 -11.76
N SER A 7 13.35 30.68 -10.82
CA SER A 7 12.94 30.84 -9.42
C SER A 7 11.85 31.92 -9.24
N PHE A 8 11.63 32.77 -10.25
CA PHE A 8 10.60 33.81 -10.27
C PHE A 8 10.03 33.97 -11.68
N SER A 9 8.70 33.90 -11.77
CA SER A 9 7.94 34.46 -12.89
C SER A 9 7.71 35.94 -12.57
N LEU A 10 8.20 36.84 -13.39
CA LEU A 10 7.92 38.28 -13.25
C LEU A 10 6.53 38.55 -13.86
N SER A 11 5.50 38.46 -13.06
CA SER A 11 4.15 38.83 -13.47
C SER A 11 3.69 40.09 -12.74
N ALA A 12 2.94 40.93 -13.45
CA ALA A 12 2.28 42.09 -12.84
C ALA A 12 1.19 41.69 -11.82
N HIS A 13 0.85 40.41 -11.77
CA HIS A 13 -0.22 39.85 -10.92
C HIS A 13 0.28 38.99 -9.77
N ASP A 14 1.60 38.88 -9.56
CA ASP A 14 2.16 38.02 -8.48
C ASP A 14 1.73 38.47 -7.09
N GLU A 15 1.42 39.77 -6.88
CA GLU A 15 0.86 40.27 -5.62
C GLU A 15 -0.44 39.62 -5.22
N LEU A 16 -1.22 39.07 -6.18
CA LEU A 16 -2.46 38.35 -5.88
C LEU A 16 -2.23 37.11 -4.99
N TYR A 17 -1.10 36.47 -5.11
CA TYR A 17 -0.75 35.32 -4.27
C TYR A 17 -0.59 35.72 -2.80
N ASP A 18 0.01 36.86 -2.53
CA ASP A 18 0.19 37.34 -1.16
C ASP A 18 -1.10 37.87 -0.55
N ILE A 19 -1.99 38.44 -1.39
CA ILE A 19 -3.29 38.95 -0.96
C ILE A 19 -4.29 37.81 -0.72
N LEU A 20 -4.33 36.79 -1.59
CA LEU A 20 -5.43 35.82 -1.65
C LEU A 20 -5.10 34.47 -1.02
N ILE A 21 -3.81 34.10 -0.94
CA ILE A 21 -3.42 32.80 -0.33
C ILE A 21 -2.93 33.05 1.10
N PRO A 22 -3.66 32.59 2.12
CA PRO A 22 -3.26 32.74 3.50
C PRO A 22 -1.88 32.12 3.79
N LYS A 23 -1.14 32.67 4.75
CA LYS A 23 0.19 32.15 5.14
C LYS A 23 0.15 30.75 5.74
N ASP A 24 -0.96 30.37 6.34
CA ASP A 24 -1.23 29.02 6.88
C ASP A 24 -1.77 28.03 5.83
N ASN A 25 -1.87 28.43 4.56
CA ASN A 25 -2.24 27.52 3.49
C ASN A 25 -1.19 26.41 3.36
N PHE A 26 -1.63 25.17 3.38
CA PHE A 26 -0.78 23.96 3.36
C PHE A 26 0.19 23.94 2.15
N LEU A 27 -0.26 24.30 0.95
CA LEU A 27 0.58 24.32 -0.24
C LEU A 27 1.65 25.42 -0.16
N ARG A 28 1.32 26.56 0.46
CA ARG A 28 2.29 27.62 0.71
C ARG A 28 3.35 27.16 1.69
N GLN A 29 2.96 26.59 2.82
CA GLN A 29 3.89 26.05 3.80
C GLN A 29 4.77 24.94 3.22
N MET A 30 4.20 24.02 2.45
CA MET A 30 4.96 22.95 1.78
C MET A 30 5.99 23.51 0.79
N LYS A 31 5.63 24.56 0.00
CA LYS A 31 6.55 25.20 -0.94
C LYS A 31 7.69 25.90 -0.24
N GLU A 32 7.44 26.51 0.90
CA GLU A 32 8.45 27.20 1.73
C GLU A 32 9.37 26.21 2.45
N LEU A 33 8.82 25.07 2.91
CA LEU A 33 9.55 24.05 3.65
C LEU A 33 10.45 23.19 2.76
N VAL A 34 9.99 22.85 1.54
CA VAL A 34 10.66 21.86 0.69
C VAL A 34 11.37 22.53 -0.47
N ASP A 35 12.69 22.39 -0.51
CA ASP A 35 13.45 22.61 -1.74
C ASP A 35 13.28 21.41 -2.69
N PHE A 36 12.55 21.61 -3.79
CA PHE A 36 12.26 20.58 -4.79
C PHE A 36 13.37 20.42 -5.84
N SER A 37 14.50 21.11 -5.75
CA SER A 37 15.60 21.03 -6.72
C SER A 37 16.16 19.62 -6.88
N PHE A 38 16.07 18.78 -5.85
CA PHE A 38 16.49 17.39 -5.90
C PHE A 38 15.77 16.56 -7.00
N ILE A 39 14.56 16.95 -7.39
CA ILE A 39 13.82 16.31 -8.49
C ILE A 39 14.48 16.60 -9.85
N GLU A 40 15.00 17.81 -10.03
CA GLU A 40 15.73 18.17 -11.26
C GLU A 40 17.01 17.35 -11.37
N GLU A 41 17.77 17.24 -10.28
CA GLU A 41 18.99 16.44 -10.22
C GLU A 41 18.73 14.95 -10.49
N GLU A 42 17.67 14.39 -9.91
CA GLU A 42 17.31 12.99 -10.08
C GLU A 42 16.85 12.66 -11.51
N LEU A 43 16.20 13.62 -12.19
CA LEU A 43 15.59 13.36 -13.49
C LEU A 43 16.38 13.93 -14.68
N LYS A 44 17.50 14.64 -14.45
CA LYS A 44 18.25 15.30 -15.52
C LYS A 44 18.70 14.37 -16.65
N ASP A 45 19.02 13.10 -16.33
CA ASP A 45 19.42 12.08 -17.30
C ASP A 45 18.27 11.59 -18.20
N LYS A 46 17.03 11.88 -17.83
CA LYS A 46 15.82 11.55 -18.60
C LYS A 46 15.43 12.65 -19.60
N TYR A 47 16.18 13.75 -19.66
CA TYR A 47 15.92 14.88 -20.55
C TYR A 47 17.13 15.16 -21.44
N CYS A 48 16.86 15.55 -22.70
CA CYS A 48 17.89 16.08 -23.57
C CYS A 48 18.22 17.53 -23.19
N LEU A 49 19.50 17.89 -23.11
CA LEU A 49 19.92 19.22 -22.65
C LEU A 49 19.91 20.25 -23.77
N ASP A 50 20.17 19.86 -25.03
CA ASP A 50 20.54 20.73 -26.14
C ASP A 50 19.72 20.54 -27.42
N ASN A 51 18.79 19.58 -27.43
CA ASN A 51 17.98 19.30 -28.63
C ASN A 51 16.51 19.01 -28.30
N GLY A 52 15.60 19.46 -29.17
CA GLY A 52 14.18 19.21 -29.12
C GLY A 52 13.36 20.37 -28.55
N ARG A 53 12.02 20.17 -28.48
CA ARG A 53 11.10 21.13 -27.89
C ARG A 53 11.33 21.25 -26.38
N ASN A 54 11.17 22.46 -25.84
CA ASN A 54 11.19 22.68 -24.40
C ASN A 54 10.14 21.82 -23.70
N ALA A 55 10.60 21.05 -22.71
CA ALA A 55 9.73 20.26 -21.86
C ALA A 55 9.26 21.09 -20.66
N GLU A 56 8.11 20.73 -20.08
CA GLU A 56 7.73 21.25 -18.78
C GLU A 56 8.81 20.91 -17.73
N PRO A 57 9.13 21.83 -16.83
CA PRO A 57 10.14 21.61 -15.80
C PRO A 57 9.83 20.35 -14.96
N PRO A 58 10.82 19.48 -14.70
CA PRO A 58 10.62 18.26 -13.91
C PRO A 58 10.02 18.53 -12.53
N VAL A 59 10.44 19.59 -11.87
CA VAL A 59 9.92 20.02 -10.56
C VAL A 59 8.42 20.33 -10.64
N ARG A 60 7.99 21.10 -11.65
CA ARG A 60 6.57 21.41 -11.85
C ARG A 60 5.75 20.15 -12.11
N MET A 61 6.24 19.27 -12.97
CA MET A 61 5.56 17.99 -13.25
C MET A 61 5.43 17.11 -12.00
N PHE A 62 6.46 17.10 -11.16
CA PHE A 62 6.42 16.40 -9.88
C PHE A 62 5.42 17.05 -8.90
N LYS A 63 5.38 18.37 -8.80
CA LYS A 63 4.41 19.11 -7.99
C LYS A 63 2.95 18.79 -8.41
N TYR A 64 2.68 18.61 -9.70
CA TYR A 64 1.37 18.09 -10.15
C TYR A 64 1.04 16.71 -9.57
N LEU A 65 2.01 15.77 -9.52
CA LEU A 65 1.78 14.46 -8.91
C LEU A 65 1.50 14.57 -7.40
N LEU A 66 2.15 15.50 -6.70
CA LEU A 66 1.85 15.76 -5.28
C LEU A 66 0.43 16.31 -5.11
N LEU A 67 0.03 17.31 -5.90
CA LEU A 67 -1.35 17.84 -5.87
C LEU A 67 -2.38 16.74 -6.13
N LYS A 68 -2.10 15.81 -7.06
CA LYS A 68 -2.96 14.66 -7.32
C LYS A 68 -3.20 13.83 -6.05
N GLN A 69 -2.14 13.56 -5.28
CA GLN A 69 -2.24 12.75 -4.05
C GLN A 69 -2.84 13.54 -2.87
N ILE A 70 -2.52 14.82 -2.73
CA ILE A 70 -3.06 15.68 -1.67
C ILE A 70 -4.59 15.75 -1.76
N TYR A 71 -5.11 15.95 -2.99
CA TYR A 71 -6.53 16.20 -3.23
C TYR A 71 -7.28 15.00 -3.83
N ASN A 72 -6.60 13.88 -4.04
CA ASN A 72 -7.14 12.64 -4.63
C ASN A 72 -7.92 12.90 -5.94
N LEU A 73 -7.31 13.62 -6.88
CA LEU A 73 -7.92 14.04 -8.15
C LEU A 73 -7.55 13.09 -9.30
N SER A 74 -8.40 13.04 -10.34
CA SER A 74 -8.01 12.52 -11.65
C SER A 74 -7.02 13.48 -12.33
N ASP A 75 -6.28 13.01 -13.35
CA ASP A 75 -5.35 13.87 -14.08
C ASP A 75 -6.11 15.02 -14.78
N ALA A 76 -7.32 14.76 -15.29
CA ALA A 76 -8.15 15.78 -15.94
C ALA A 76 -8.65 16.81 -14.92
N ASP A 77 -9.21 16.37 -13.78
CA ASP A 77 -9.71 17.28 -12.73
C ASP A 77 -8.60 18.12 -12.11
N LEU A 78 -7.41 17.52 -11.94
CA LEU A 78 -6.22 18.22 -11.46
C LEU A 78 -5.85 19.39 -12.39
N VAL A 79 -5.74 19.12 -13.70
CA VAL A 79 -5.39 20.15 -14.68
C VAL A 79 -6.49 21.20 -14.79
N GLU A 80 -7.74 20.79 -14.79
CA GLU A 80 -8.88 21.72 -14.80
C GLU A 80 -8.85 22.65 -13.59
N ARG A 81 -8.72 22.08 -12.38
CA ARG A 81 -8.65 22.86 -11.16
C ARG A 81 -7.44 23.79 -11.13
N SER A 82 -6.30 23.35 -11.66
CA SER A 82 -5.09 24.17 -11.73
C SER A 82 -5.24 25.43 -12.60
N ARG A 83 -6.28 25.53 -13.46
CA ARG A 83 -6.53 26.73 -14.30
C ARG A 83 -6.99 27.92 -13.48
N TYR A 84 -7.75 27.69 -12.43
CA TYR A 84 -8.43 28.76 -11.67
C TYR A 84 -8.15 28.75 -10.17
N ASP A 85 -7.52 27.69 -9.63
CA ASP A 85 -7.13 27.62 -8.22
C ASP A 85 -5.75 28.31 -8.05
N LEU A 86 -5.75 29.50 -7.48
CA LEU A 86 -4.53 30.28 -7.26
C LEU A 86 -3.54 29.58 -6.34
N SER A 87 -4.00 28.81 -5.36
CA SER A 87 -3.08 28.05 -4.50
C SER A 87 -2.35 26.95 -5.26
N PHE A 88 -3.01 26.33 -6.25
CA PHE A 88 -2.38 25.37 -7.14
C PHE A 88 -1.36 26.05 -8.06
N LYS A 89 -1.73 27.18 -8.70
CA LYS A 89 -0.80 27.94 -9.53
C LYS A 89 0.44 28.40 -8.77
N TYR A 90 0.24 28.93 -7.56
CA TYR A 90 1.33 29.32 -6.66
C TYR A 90 2.28 28.14 -6.36
N PHE A 91 1.73 26.97 -6.01
CA PHE A 91 2.51 25.78 -5.71
C PHE A 91 3.28 25.26 -6.93
N LEU A 92 2.69 25.39 -8.12
CA LEU A 92 3.27 24.97 -9.40
C LEU A 92 4.31 25.96 -9.97
N ASP A 93 4.59 27.06 -9.30
CA ASP A 93 5.45 28.15 -9.79
C ASP A 93 4.97 28.69 -11.16
N LEU A 94 3.67 28.85 -11.29
CA LEU A 94 3.00 29.51 -12.42
C LEU A 94 2.61 30.94 -12.02
N ALA A 95 2.59 31.86 -12.97
CA ALA A 95 1.94 33.15 -12.77
C ALA A 95 0.39 32.98 -12.78
N PRO A 96 -0.38 33.91 -12.19
CA PRO A 96 -1.85 33.83 -12.20
C PRO A 96 -2.47 33.67 -13.58
N GLU A 97 -1.88 34.32 -14.60
CA GLU A 97 -2.29 34.30 -16.01
C GLU A 97 -1.74 33.10 -16.81
N ASP A 98 -0.74 32.38 -16.30
CA ASP A 98 -0.10 31.30 -17.05
C ASP A 98 -1.08 30.17 -17.38
N SER A 99 -0.89 29.59 -18.56
CA SER A 99 -1.60 28.37 -18.96
C SER A 99 -1.06 27.14 -18.22
N VAL A 100 -1.92 26.17 -18.03
CA VAL A 100 -1.57 24.88 -17.39
C VAL A 100 -1.29 23.81 -18.46
N ILE A 101 -0.69 22.70 -18.04
CA ILE A 101 -0.36 21.58 -18.91
C ILE A 101 -1.64 20.88 -19.43
N HIS A 102 -1.48 20.01 -20.43
CA HIS A 102 -2.51 19.04 -20.81
C HIS A 102 -2.42 17.79 -19.93
N SER A 103 -3.55 17.15 -19.58
CA SER A 103 -3.61 15.97 -18.69
C SER A 103 -2.74 14.81 -19.18
N SER A 104 -2.67 14.57 -20.49
CA SER A 104 -1.81 13.54 -21.09
C SER A 104 -0.31 13.73 -20.81
N SER A 105 0.12 14.96 -20.46
CA SER A 105 1.51 15.23 -20.08
C SER A 105 1.88 14.52 -18.78
N LEU A 106 0.95 14.36 -17.85
CA LEU A 106 1.17 13.64 -16.58
C LEU A 106 1.38 12.13 -16.82
N THR A 107 0.60 11.53 -17.70
CA THR A 107 0.78 10.13 -18.10
C THR A 107 2.15 9.93 -18.76
N LYS A 108 2.53 10.81 -19.71
CA LYS A 108 3.85 10.77 -20.36
C LYS A 108 4.98 10.96 -19.36
N PHE A 109 4.83 11.87 -18.41
CA PHE A 109 5.83 12.10 -17.36
C PHE A 109 6.05 10.84 -16.51
N ARG A 110 4.96 10.22 -16.01
CA ARG A 110 5.06 8.97 -15.26
C ARG A 110 5.75 7.87 -16.07
N LYS A 111 5.32 7.63 -17.30
CA LYS A 111 5.83 6.53 -18.12
C LYS A 111 7.27 6.73 -18.63
N LEU A 112 7.63 7.96 -19.02
CA LEU A 112 8.88 8.22 -19.73
C LEU A 112 9.99 8.78 -18.82
N ARG A 113 9.64 9.48 -17.74
CA ARG A 113 10.62 10.18 -16.92
C ARG A 113 10.87 9.52 -15.57
N LEU A 114 9.83 8.88 -15.00
CA LEU A 114 9.96 8.22 -13.71
C LEU A 114 10.33 6.74 -13.81
N GLN A 115 10.30 6.15 -15.02
CA GLN A 115 10.71 4.77 -15.22
C GLN A 115 12.18 4.57 -14.78
N ASP A 116 12.44 3.44 -14.10
CA ASP A 116 13.74 3.04 -13.56
C ASP A 116 14.31 3.96 -12.46
N LYS A 117 13.48 4.83 -11.86
CA LYS A 117 13.84 5.65 -10.71
C LYS A 117 13.24 5.08 -9.42
N ASP A 118 14.02 5.02 -8.36
CA ASP A 118 13.54 4.61 -7.04
C ASP A 118 13.01 5.83 -6.26
N LEU A 119 11.84 6.32 -6.71
CA LEU A 119 11.19 7.47 -6.06
C LEU A 119 10.81 7.19 -4.61
N MET A 120 10.56 5.92 -4.23
CA MET A 120 10.17 5.61 -2.88
C MET A 120 11.29 5.95 -1.89
N ASP A 121 12.47 5.41 -2.14
CA ASP A 121 13.62 5.66 -1.27
C ASP A 121 14.00 7.14 -1.27
N LEU A 122 14.06 7.79 -2.45
CA LEU A 122 14.37 9.21 -2.59
C LEU A 122 13.43 10.12 -1.79
N LEU A 123 12.12 9.93 -1.92
CA LEU A 123 11.13 10.80 -1.28
C LEU A 123 11.05 10.56 0.22
N VAL A 124 11.18 9.32 0.67
CA VAL A 124 11.23 9.00 2.10
C VAL A 124 12.50 9.58 2.72
N GLU A 125 13.67 9.37 2.10
CA GLU A 125 14.95 9.94 2.55
C GLU A 125 14.84 11.46 2.71
N LYS A 126 14.27 12.16 1.72
CA LYS A 126 14.11 13.62 1.76
C LYS A 126 13.22 14.08 2.91
N THR A 127 12.09 13.39 3.16
CA THR A 127 11.19 13.77 4.26
C THR A 127 11.79 13.47 5.63
N VAL A 128 12.54 12.38 5.76
CA VAL A 128 13.25 12.03 7.01
C VAL A 128 14.36 13.06 7.28
N ALA A 129 15.13 13.45 6.26
CA ALA A 129 16.15 14.47 6.39
C ALA A 129 15.57 15.81 6.89
N LEU A 130 14.46 16.27 6.30
CA LEU A 130 13.75 17.46 6.76
C LEU A 130 13.27 17.33 8.21
N ALA A 131 12.69 16.18 8.57
CA ALA A 131 12.22 15.96 9.93
C ALA A 131 13.36 15.93 10.97
N LEU A 132 14.54 15.44 10.59
CA LEU A 132 15.76 15.49 11.42
C LEU A 132 16.29 16.92 11.54
N GLU A 133 16.38 17.66 10.43
CA GLU A 133 16.86 19.05 10.38
C GLU A 133 16.01 19.96 11.27
N HIS A 134 14.69 19.79 11.24
CA HIS A 134 13.75 20.54 12.07
C HIS A 134 13.56 19.97 13.49
N GLY A 135 14.32 18.94 13.87
CA GLY A 135 14.25 18.34 15.21
C GLY A 135 12.91 17.69 15.55
N VAL A 136 12.15 17.27 14.54
CA VAL A 136 10.87 16.54 14.71
C VAL A 136 11.13 15.11 15.16
N LEU A 137 12.07 14.40 14.50
CA LEU A 137 12.45 13.04 14.86
C LEU A 137 13.41 13.06 16.05
N LYS A 138 12.98 12.44 17.16
CA LYS A 138 13.73 12.39 18.42
C LYS A 138 13.82 10.99 19.02
N SER A 139 12.88 10.10 18.68
CA SER A 139 12.85 8.74 19.22
C SER A 139 13.75 7.80 18.42
N ASN A 140 14.22 6.73 19.08
CA ASN A 140 14.96 5.63 18.46
C ASN A 140 14.03 4.40 18.24
N THR A 141 12.72 4.65 18.21
CA THR A 141 11.71 3.60 18.08
C THR A 141 11.02 3.72 16.72
N ILE A 142 10.92 2.59 16.02
CA ILE A 142 10.08 2.47 14.84
C ILE A 142 8.96 1.47 15.07
N ILE A 143 7.81 1.73 14.46
CA ILE A 143 6.67 0.84 14.42
C ILE A 143 6.54 0.33 12.98
N VAL A 144 6.47 -0.98 12.80
CA VAL A 144 6.39 -1.62 11.49
C VAL A 144 5.05 -2.30 11.29
N ASP A 145 4.49 -2.14 10.09
CA ASP A 145 3.25 -2.79 9.69
C ASP A 145 3.16 -2.85 8.16
N ALA A 146 2.16 -3.57 7.65
CA ALA A 146 1.88 -3.62 6.22
C ALA A 146 0.44 -3.18 5.95
N THR A 147 0.27 -2.20 5.08
CA THR A 147 -1.03 -1.81 4.57
C THR A 147 -1.28 -2.41 3.20
N HIS A 148 -2.52 -2.78 2.89
CA HIS A 148 -2.91 -3.32 1.60
C HIS A 148 -3.64 -2.28 0.77
N THR A 149 -3.38 -2.30 -0.54
CA THR A 149 -4.03 -1.48 -1.56
C THR A 149 -4.67 -2.42 -2.57
N THR A 150 -5.96 -2.28 -2.81
CA THR A 150 -6.67 -3.09 -3.79
C THR A 150 -6.30 -2.66 -5.19
N SER A 151 -6.09 -3.62 -6.08
CA SER A 151 -5.89 -3.34 -7.51
C SER A 151 -7.09 -2.57 -8.08
N ARG A 152 -6.82 -1.76 -9.09
CA ARG A 152 -7.84 -1.02 -9.83
C ARG A 152 -8.96 -1.96 -10.31
N PHE A 153 -8.61 -3.13 -10.80
CA PHE A 153 -9.55 -4.11 -11.36
C PHE A 153 -10.20 -5.03 -10.31
N GLN A 154 -9.70 -5.11 -9.09
CA GLN A 154 -10.28 -5.89 -7.98
C GLN A 154 -10.70 -7.31 -8.37
N ALA A 155 -9.88 -8.07 -9.05
CA ALA A 155 -10.18 -9.39 -9.63
C ALA A 155 -11.27 -9.38 -10.74
N LYS A 156 -11.71 -8.21 -11.20
CA LYS A 156 -12.59 -8.05 -12.35
C LYS A 156 -11.77 -7.93 -13.63
N THR A 157 -12.33 -8.41 -14.71
CA THR A 157 -11.78 -8.12 -16.04
C THR A 157 -11.90 -6.63 -16.34
N ALA A 158 -11.07 -6.12 -17.25
CA ALA A 158 -11.17 -4.72 -17.71
C ALA A 158 -12.62 -4.38 -18.15
N LYS A 159 -13.27 -5.30 -18.85
CA LYS A 159 -14.67 -5.18 -19.25
C LYS A 159 -15.62 -4.99 -18.06
N GLU A 160 -15.56 -5.87 -17.05
CA GLU A 160 -16.43 -5.79 -15.87
C GLU A 160 -16.20 -4.49 -15.10
N TYR A 161 -14.97 -3.99 -15.12
CA TYR A 161 -14.62 -2.73 -14.48
C TYR A 161 -15.23 -1.52 -15.22
N VAL A 162 -15.12 -1.48 -16.56
CA VAL A 162 -15.77 -0.46 -17.40
C VAL A 162 -17.29 -0.48 -17.18
N GLN A 163 -17.91 -1.67 -17.20
CA GLN A 163 -19.34 -1.83 -16.94
C GLN A 163 -19.79 -1.24 -15.59
N GLU A 164 -19.01 -1.48 -14.54
CA GLU A 164 -19.31 -0.93 -13.22
C GLU A 164 -19.24 0.60 -13.21
N LYS A 165 -18.20 1.18 -13.82
CA LYS A 165 -18.01 2.63 -13.85
C LYS A 165 -19.01 3.33 -14.75
N SER A 166 -19.31 2.76 -15.90
CA SER A 166 -20.40 3.20 -16.80
C SER A 166 -21.76 3.18 -16.08
N LYS A 167 -22.03 2.12 -15.28
CA LYS A 167 -23.25 2.04 -14.46
C LYS A 167 -23.29 3.13 -13.39
N LEU A 168 -22.16 3.43 -12.75
CA LEU A 168 -22.07 4.49 -11.73
C LEU A 168 -22.31 5.87 -12.35
N LEU A 169 -21.70 6.16 -13.51
CA LEU A 169 -21.91 7.39 -14.25
C LEU A 169 -23.40 7.57 -14.58
N ARG A 170 -24.03 6.56 -15.20
CA ARG A 170 -25.47 6.61 -15.52
C ARG A 170 -26.33 6.83 -14.28
N LYS A 171 -26.05 6.15 -13.16
CA LYS A 171 -26.78 6.36 -11.90
C LYS A 171 -26.63 7.79 -11.38
N THR A 172 -25.46 8.39 -11.53
CA THR A 172 -25.23 9.79 -11.13
C THR A 172 -26.06 10.73 -12.00
N VAL A 173 -26.01 10.55 -13.32
CA VAL A 173 -26.77 11.37 -14.28
C VAL A 173 -28.29 11.27 -14.08
N TYR A 174 -28.80 10.06 -13.81
CA TYR A 174 -30.23 9.84 -13.59
C TYR A 174 -30.80 10.56 -12.36
N LYS A 175 -29.97 10.94 -11.40
CA LYS A 175 -30.40 11.74 -10.25
C LYS A 175 -30.78 13.17 -10.64
N TYR A 176 -30.19 13.67 -11.73
CA TYR A 176 -30.42 15.04 -12.20
C TYR A 176 -31.39 15.08 -13.36
N GLN A 177 -31.32 14.11 -14.28
CA GLN A 177 -32.15 14.04 -15.46
C GLN A 177 -32.47 12.58 -15.83
N ALA A 178 -33.61 12.06 -15.36
CA ALA A 178 -34.00 10.67 -15.59
C ALA A 178 -34.35 10.39 -17.06
N SER A 179 -34.90 11.40 -17.81
CA SER A 179 -35.31 11.28 -19.20
C SER A 179 -34.16 11.04 -20.19
N ILE A 180 -32.91 11.35 -19.80
CA ILE A 180 -31.74 11.11 -20.67
C ILE A 180 -31.56 9.62 -21.01
N LYS A 181 -32.15 8.73 -20.22
CA LYS A 181 -32.12 7.29 -20.46
C LYS A 181 -32.62 6.91 -21.86
N GLU A 182 -33.55 7.66 -22.42
CA GLU A 182 -34.12 7.44 -23.76
C GLU A 182 -33.13 7.80 -24.87
N LYS A 183 -32.15 8.67 -24.59
CA LYS A 183 -31.11 9.09 -25.52
C LYS A 183 -29.88 8.17 -25.53
N PHE A 184 -29.76 7.29 -24.54
CA PHE A 184 -28.60 6.40 -24.44
C PHE A 184 -28.70 5.26 -25.47
N PRO A 185 -27.53 4.82 -26.00
CA PRO A 185 -27.49 3.69 -26.93
C PRO A 185 -27.94 2.39 -26.24
N SER A 186 -28.39 1.44 -27.04
CA SER A 186 -28.72 0.09 -26.56
C SER A 186 -27.51 -0.60 -26.00
N LYS A 187 -27.69 -1.32 -24.87
CA LYS A 187 -26.61 -2.05 -24.25
C LYS A 187 -26.09 -3.16 -25.19
N PRO A 188 -24.73 -3.33 -25.33
CA PRO A 188 -24.19 -4.36 -26.18
C PRO A 188 -24.59 -5.75 -25.68
N THR A 189 -24.96 -6.62 -26.62
CA THR A 189 -25.31 -8.03 -26.38
C THR A 189 -24.08 -8.93 -26.51
N THR A 190 -23.06 -8.47 -27.25
CA THR A 190 -21.76 -9.13 -27.39
C THR A 190 -20.98 -9.03 -26.12
N GLY A 191 -20.14 -10.02 -25.87
CA GLY A 191 -19.37 -10.08 -24.63
C GLY A 191 -17.99 -9.43 -24.72
N SER A 192 -17.67 -8.59 -25.74
CA SER A 192 -16.33 -8.05 -25.96
C SER A 192 -16.03 -6.81 -25.08
N LEU A 193 -14.75 -6.54 -24.85
CA LEU A 193 -14.29 -5.32 -24.19
C LEU A 193 -14.46 -4.11 -25.11
N GLU A 194 -14.15 -4.27 -26.40
CA GLU A 194 -14.26 -3.21 -27.40
C GLU A 194 -15.67 -2.65 -27.50
N ASP A 195 -16.68 -3.53 -27.49
CA ASP A 195 -18.10 -3.10 -27.54
C ASP A 195 -18.51 -2.36 -26.27
N GLU A 196 -17.98 -2.76 -25.10
CA GLU A 196 -18.29 -2.06 -23.85
C GLU A 196 -17.60 -0.70 -23.77
N LEU A 197 -16.37 -0.57 -24.31
CA LEU A 197 -15.67 0.72 -24.43
C LEU A 197 -16.44 1.65 -25.39
N ALA A 198 -16.81 1.15 -26.57
CA ALA A 198 -17.59 1.91 -27.55
C ALA A 198 -18.95 2.37 -26.97
N TYR A 199 -19.63 1.48 -26.24
CA TYR A 199 -20.89 1.81 -25.56
C TYR A 199 -20.72 2.89 -24.50
N THR A 200 -19.63 2.80 -23.70
CA THR A 200 -19.36 3.75 -22.62
C THR A 200 -18.97 5.12 -23.18
N ASN A 201 -18.18 5.17 -24.27
CA ASN A 201 -17.84 6.41 -24.95
C ASN A 201 -19.11 7.06 -25.55
N ALA A 202 -20.00 6.29 -26.19
CA ALA A 202 -21.25 6.82 -26.70
C ALA A 202 -22.18 7.37 -25.59
N ILE A 203 -22.18 6.81 -24.39
CA ILE A 203 -22.88 7.38 -23.23
C ILE A 203 -22.27 8.73 -22.84
N ILE A 204 -20.94 8.82 -22.77
CA ILE A 204 -20.24 10.08 -22.47
C ILE A 204 -20.58 11.15 -23.48
N ASP A 205 -20.52 10.83 -24.77
CA ASP A 205 -20.88 11.75 -25.88
C ASP A 205 -22.31 12.30 -25.77
N VAL A 206 -23.26 11.46 -25.35
CA VAL A 206 -24.65 11.89 -25.12
C VAL A 206 -24.72 12.85 -23.94
N ILE A 207 -24.01 12.58 -22.85
CA ILE A 207 -24.02 13.45 -21.65
C ILE A 207 -23.35 14.78 -21.95
N GLU A 208 -22.24 14.80 -22.67
CA GLU A 208 -21.48 16.01 -23.03
C GLU A 208 -22.24 16.93 -24.02
N LYS A 209 -23.21 16.42 -24.78
CA LYS A 209 -24.10 17.22 -25.61
C LYS A 209 -25.23 17.92 -24.84
N GLU A 210 -25.45 17.54 -23.59
CA GLU A 210 -26.44 18.14 -22.71
C GLU A 210 -25.77 19.18 -21.79
N GLU A 211 -25.74 20.46 -22.20
CA GLU A 211 -25.06 21.54 -21.49
C GLU A 211 -25.37 21.60 -19.97
N GLN A 212 -26.64 21.32 -19.63
CA GLN A 212 -27.05 21.33 -18.20
C GLN A 212 -26.43 20.21 -17.38
N LEU A 213 -26.10 19.07 -17.98
CA LEU A 213 -25.49 17.92 -17.31
C LEU A 213 -23.96 18.00 -17.30
N GLU A 214 -23.39 18.45 -18.44
CA GLU A 214 -21.94 18.59 -18.55
C GLU A 214 -21.35 19.52 -17.50
N GLN A 215 -22.05 20.61 -17.18
CA GLN A 215 -21.60 21.62 -16.22
C GLN A 215 -21.77 21.19 -14.76
N LEU A 216 -22.49 20.10 -14.47
CA LEU A 216 -22.64 19.62 -13.09
C LEU A 216 -21.33 19.02 -12.56
N PRO A 217 -20.72 19.54 -11.48
CA PRO A 217 -19.44 19.06 -10.98
C PRO A 217 -19.41 17.55 -10.70
N ALA A 218 -20.49 17.01 -10.11
CA ALA A 218 -20.59 15.59 -9.81
C ALA A 218 -20.64 14.69 -11.05
N VAL A 219 -21.22 15.18 -12.15
CA VAL A 219 -21.27 14.47 -13.44
C VAL A 219 -19.93 14.56 -14.13
N LYS A 220 -19.35 15.75 -14.19
CA LYS A 220 -18.04 16.02 -14.80
C LYS A 220 -16.92 15.19 -14.14
N GLU A 221 -16.88 15.13 -12.81
CA GLU A 221 -15.94 14.27 -12.06
C GLU A 221 -16.04 12.80 -12.50
N LYS A 222 -17.27 12.29 -12.67
CA LYS A 222 -17.46 10.89 -13.07
C LYS A 222 -17.10 10.65 -14.54
N ILE A 223 -17.37 11.59 -15.42
CA ILE A 223 -16.94 11.54 -16.83
C ILE A 223 -15.41 11.48 -16.89
N ASN A 224 -14.72 12.41 -16.22
CA ASN A 224 -13.26 12.48 -16.23
C ASN A 224 -12.63 11.19 -15.68
N MET A 225 -13.19 10.64 -14.59
CA MET A 225 -12.76 9.36 -14.05
C MET A 225 -12.93 8.22 -15.05
N VAL A 226 -14.07 8.17 -15.78
CA VAL A 226 -14.33 7.10 -16.76
C VAL A 226 -13.43 7.24 -17.98
N LYS A 227 -13.20 8.47 -18.47
CA LYS A 227 -12.27 8.73 -19.58
C LYS A 227 -10.83 8.29 -19.22
N GLU A 228 -10.33 8.66 -18.06
CA GLU A 228 -9.00 8.22 -17.59
C GLU A 228 -8.90 6.68 -17.53
N ILE A 229 -9.96 6.00 -17.10
CA ILE A 229 -10.01 4.53 -17.07
C ILE A 229 -10.01 3.93 -18.48
N ILE A 230 -10.74 4.53 -19.42
CA ILE A 230 -10.78 4.06 -20.82
C ILE A 230 -9.40 4.24 -21.45
N ASP A 231 -8.80 5.40 -21.33
CA ASP A 231 -7.47 5.71 -21.86
C ASP A 231 -6.42 4.71 -21.34
N ASP A 232 -6.43 4.41 -20.02
CA ASP A 232 -5.52 3.43 -19.42
C ASP A 232 -5.76 2.01 -19.95
N ILE A 233 -7.03 1.62 -20.14
CA ILE A 233 -7.38 0.28 -20.68
C ILE A 233 -6.99 0.15 -22.14
N GLU A 234 -7.20 1.18 -22.95
CA GLU A 234 -6.84 1.19 -24.37
C GLU A 234 -5.31 1.13 -24.56
N GLU A 235 -4.56 1.81 -23.71
CA GLU A 235 -3.11 1.73 -23.70
C GLU A 235 -2.57 0.36 -23.21
N GLU A 236 -3.28 -0.31 -22.30
CA GLU A 236 -2.93 -1.61 -21.71
C GLU A 236 -3.66 -2.79 -22.37
N ALA A 237 -4.36 -2.60 -23.49
CA ALA A 237 -5.26 -3.56 -24.12
C ALA A 237 -4.69 -4.96 -24.40
N ASN A 238 -3.38 -5.17 -24.25
CA ASN A 238 -2.72 -6.46 -24.33
C ASN A 238 -2.72 -7.27 -23.02
N TYR A 239 -3.19 -6.70 -21.89
CA TYR A 239 -3.15 -7.35 -20.58
C TYR A 239 -4.55 -7.45 -20.00
N GLY A 240 -5.10 -8.64 -19.94
CA GLY A 240 -6.44 -8.94 -19.41
C GLY A 240 -6.61 -8.70 -17.90
N GLY A 241 -5.94 -7.71 -17.32
CA GLY A 241 -5.97 -7.34 -15.91
C GLY A 241 -4.65 -6.69 -15.45
N ASP A 242 -4.52 -6.48 -14.15
CA ASP A 242 -3.31 -5.95 -13.52
C ASP A 242 -2.23 -7.05 -13.45
N PRO A 243 -1.11 -6.94 -14.20
CA PRO A 243 -0.12 -8.02 -14.34
C PRO A 243 0.63 -8.33 -13.05
N ASP A 244 0.75 -7.37 -12.13
CA ASP A 244 1.52 -7.48 -10.90
C ASP A 244 0.66 -7.66 -9.64
N ALA A 245 -0.63 -7.40 -9.74
CA ALA A 245 -1.53 -7.62 -8.62
C ALA A 245 -1.64 -9.11 -8.27
N ARG A 246 -1.59 -9.43 -6.99
CA ARG A 246 -1.71 -10.81 -6.50
C ARG A 246 -2.70 -10.85 -5.35
N LYS A 247 -3.28 -12.03 -5.17
CA LYS A 247 -4.21 -12.30 -4.07
C LYS A 247 -3.45 -12.33 -2.74
N GLY A 248 -3.79 -11.40 -1.87
CA GLY A 248 -3.33 -11.36 -0.49
C GLY A 248 -4.47 -11.66 0.48
N TYR A 249 -4.12 -11.90 1.74
CA TYR A 249 -5.07 -12.19 2.81
C TYR A 249 -4.85 -11.21 3.95
N LYS A 250 -5.95 -10.62 4.44
CA LYS A 250 -5.95 -9.80 5.65
C LYS A 250 -6.34 -10.63 6.87
N SER A 251 -7.21 -11.62 6.68
CA SER A 251 -7.63 -12.62 7.66
C SER A 251 -7.92 -13.94 6.95
N THR A 252 -8.31 -14.99 7.70
CA THR A 252 -8.76 -16.27 7.12
C THR A 252 -9.91 -16.10 6.14
N ASP A 253 -10.80 -15.12 6.40
CA ASP A 253 -12.07 -14.95 5.68
C ASP A 253 -12.05 -13.76 4.72
N TYR A 254 -11.01 -12.90 4.79
CA TYR A 254 -10.91 -11.72 3.95
C TYR A 254 -9.64 -11.73 3.10
N SER A 255 -9.85 -11.82 1.79
CA SER A 255 -8.78 -11.71 0.78
C SER A 255 -9.00 -10.48 -0.11
N PHE A 256 -7.91 -9.97 -0.67
CA PHE A 256 -7.91 -8.88 -1.65
C PHE A 256 -7.01 -9.23 -2.83
N LEU A 257 -7.28 -8.65 -3.99
CA LEU A 257 -6.36 -8.65 -5.13
C LEU A 257 -5.67 -7.29 -5.19
N GLY A 258 -4.35 -7.24 -5.18
CA GLY A 258 -3.64 -5.96 -5.20
C GLY A 258 -2.21 -6.04 -4.67
N TYR A 259 -1.86 -5.04 -3.87
CA TYR A 259 -0.50 -4.75 -3.42
C TYR A 259 -0.43 -4.62 -1.90
N LYS A 260 0.77 -4.78 -1.38
CA LYS A 260 1.11 -4.45 0.01
C LYS A 260 2.20 -3.38 0.04
N THR A 261 2.07 -2.47 0.97
CA THR A 261 3.13 -1.52 1.31
C THR A 261 3.54 -1.78 2.75
N HIS A 262 4.76 -2.28 2.91
CA HIS A 262 5.40 -2.47 4.21
C HIS A 262 6.01 -1.14 4.60
N ILE A 263 5.69 -0.64 5.79
CA ILE A 263 6.15 0.67 6.28
C ILE A 263 6.83 0.53 7.64
N ALA A 264 7.83 1.36 7.85
CA ALA A 264 8.39 1.68 9.16
C ALA A 264 8.10 3.14 9.46
N MET A 265 7.59 3.42 10.64
CA MET A 265 7.17 4.75 11.08
C MET A 265 7.79 5.04 12.43
N ALA A 266 8.42 6.19 12.62
CA ALA A 266 8.89 6.66 13.90
C ALA A 266 7.73 6.96 14.87
N ASP A 267 8.03 7.04 16.15
CA ASP A 267 7.02 7.35 17.17
C ASP A 267 6.33 8.70 16.93
N GLU A 268 7.04 9.64 16.33
CA GLU A 268 6.56 10.95 15.89
C GLU A 268 5.69 10.90 14.63
N ARG A 269 5.31 9.70 14.16
CA ARG A 269 4.42 9.46 13.02
C ARG A 269 5.02 9.82 11.64
N ILE A 270 6.31 9.96 11.53
CA ILE A 270 7.04 10.09 10.26
C ILE A 270 7.37 8.70 9.72
N ILE A 271 6.99 8.39 8.49
CA ILE A 271 7.36 7.14 7.82
C ILE A 271 8.82 7.24 7.41
N THR A 272 9.66 6.35 7.94
CA THR A 272 11.12 6.37 7.79
C THR A 272 11.63 5.37 6.75
N ALA A 273 10.82 4.38 6.40
CA ALA A 273 11.10 3.43 5.32
C ALA A 273 9.79 2.85 4.78
N ALA A 274 9.77 2.52 3.49
CA ALA A 274 8.64 1.86 2.86
C ALA A 274 9.07 0.93 1.71
N VAL A 275 8.33 -0.17 1.52
CA VAL A 275 8.56 -1.12 0.43
C VAL A 275 7.22 -1.55 -0.15
N VAL A 276 6.98 -1.28 -1.43
CA VAL A 276 5.78 -1.73 -2.15
C VAL A 276 6.02 -3.09 -2.80
N THR A 277 5.09 -4.00 -2.61
CA THR A 277 5.14 -5.38 -3.12
C THR A 277 3.78 -5.83 -3.65
N SER A 278 3.75 -6.93 -4.38
CA SER A 278 2.50 -7.62 -4.69
C SER A 278 1.84 -8.23 -3.44
N GLY A 279 0.52 -8.42 -3.48
CA GLY A 279 -0.33 -8.70 -2.32
C GLY A 279 -0.03 -10.00 -1.55
N GLU A 280 0.58 -10.99 -2.21
CA GLU A 280 0.88 -12.31 -1.61
C GLU A 280 2.14 -12.31 -0.72
N LYS A 281 2.94 -11.26 -0.76
CA LYS A 281 4.22 -11.25 -0.02
C LYS A 281 4.00 -11.24 1.49
N SER A 282 4.83 -12.00 2.20
CA SER A 282 4.78 -12.09 3.65
C SER A 282 5.50 -10.91 4.31
N ASP A 283 4.86 -10.30 5.29
CA ASP A 283 5.36 -9.14 6.03
C ASP A 283 6.66 -9.45 6.78
N THR A 284 6.79 -10.66 7.30
CA THR A 284 7.96 -11.18 8.01
C THR A 284 9.30 -10.88 7.33
N LYS A 285 9.34 -10.97 5.99
CA LYS A 285 10.57 -10.87 5.20
C LYS A 285 11.12 -9.44 5.07
N TYR A 286 10.29 -8.45 5.39
CA TYR A 286 10.65 -7.05 5.14
C TYR A 286 11.15 -6.30 6.38
N LEU A 287 11.10 -6.91 7.59
CA LEU A 287 11.58 -6.29 8.82
C LEU A 287 13.00 -5.76 8.69
N LYS A 288 13.93 -6.63 8.30
CA LYS A 288 15.34 -6.28 8.14
C LYS A 288 15.52 -5.10 7.19
N LYS A 289 14.90 -5.17 6.01
CA LYS A 289 14.98 -4.08 5.00
C LYS A 289 14.43 -2.77 5.54
N LEU A 290 13.31 -2.80 6.25
CA LEU A 290 12.70 -1.60 6.83
C LEU A 290 13.61 -0.95 7.89
N VAL A 291 14.22 -1.76 8.76
CA VAL A 291 15.17 -1.26 9.76
C VAL A 291 16.39 -0.65 9.09
N GLU A 292 17.05 -1.38 8.19
CA GLU A 292 18.26 -0.92 7.50
C GLU A 292 18.00 0.33 6.66
N THR A 293 16.83 0.44 6.00
CA THR A 293 16.46 1.64 5.24
C THR A 293 16.19 2.82 6.17
N SER A 294 15.52 2.62 7.31
CA SER A 294 15.32 3.70 8.30
C SER A 294 16.65 4.24 8.83
N GLU A 295 17.62 3.34 9.10
CA GLU A 295 18.96 3.74 9.54
C GLU A 295 19.75 4.44 8.43
N LYS A 296 19.67 3.96 7.19
CA LYS A 296 20.27 4.62 6.01
C LYS A 296 19.73 6.05 5.86
N ASN A 297 18.46 6.28 6.14
CA ASN A 297 17.82 7.59 6.10
C ASN A 297 18.15 8.49 7.29
N GLY A 298 19.07 8.06 8.18
CA GLY A 298 19.63 8.85 9.27
C GLY A 298 18.95 8.66 10.63
N MET A 299 18.01 7.72 10.76
CA MET A 299 17.37 7.42 12.04
C MET A 299 18.22 6.43 12.85
N MET A 300 18.40 6.67 14.15
CA MET A 300 18.91 5.64 15.06
C MET A 300 17.75 4.71 15.46
N VAL A 301 17.94 3.40 15.32
CA VAL A 301 16.88 2.42 15.62
C VAL A 301 17.35 1.46 16.71
N ASP A 302 16.78 1.59 17.91
CA ASP A 302 17.04 0.71 19.06
C ASP A 302 15.87 -0.26 19.32
N THR A 303 14.65 0.19 19.03
CA THR A 303 13.42 -0.55 19.31
C THR A 303 12.52 -0.62 18.07
N VAL A 304 12.03 -1.82 17.78
CA VAL A 304 11.08 -2.06 16.70
C VAL A 304 9.80 -2.67 17.28
N ILE A 305 8.66 -2.04 17.00
CA ILE A 305 7.34 -2.51 17.40
C ILE A 305 6.62 -3.06 16.18
N GLY A 306 6.09 -4.27 16.26
CA GLY A 306 5.37 -4.89 15.14
C GLY A 306 4.30 -5.88 15.58
N ASP A 307 3.52 -6.36 14.62
CA ASP A 307 2.54 -7.41 14.88
C ASP A 307 3.20 -8.80 15.03
N THR A 308 2.40 -9.83 15.27
CA THR A 308 2.87 -11.21 15.47
C THR A 308 3.57 -11.81 14.25
N ALA A 309 3.38 -11.26 13.05
CA ALA A 309 4.04 -11.73 11.85
C ALA A 309 5.55 -11.49 11.86
N TYR A 310 6.01 -10.48 12.62
CA TYR A 310 7.43 -10.13 12.69
C TYR A 310 8.24 -10.96 13.69
N SER A 311 7.60 -11.78 14.56
CA SER A 311 8.25 -12.62 15.57
C SER A 311 8.86 -13.92 15.05
N SER A 312 9.28 -13.95 13.78
CA SER A 312 9.95 -15.13 13.22
C SER A 312 11.34 -15.34 13.85
N LYS A 313 11.82 -16.58 13.83
CA LYS A 313 13.15 -16.93 14.36
C LYS A 313 14.26 -16.06 13.74
N ASP A 314 14.21 -15.87 12.41
CA ASP A 314 15.23 -15.10 11.69
C ASP A 314 15.21 -13.62 12.07
N ASN A 315 14.02 -13.05 12.24
CA ASN A 315 13.89 -11.66 12.70
C ASN A 315 14.37 -11.49 14.14
N LEU A 316 13.99 -12.41 15.06
CA LEU A 316 14.47 -12.39 16.43
C LEU A 316 15.99 -12.51 16.52
N LYS A 317 16.57 -13.38 15.68
CA LYS A 317 18.01 -13.55 15.59
C LYS A 317 18.68 -12.26 15.06
N TYR A 318 18.19 -11.69 13.97
CA TYR A 318 18.68 -10.44 13.40
C TYR A 318 18.65 -9.30 14.42
N MET A 319 17.52 -9.12 15.13
CA MET A 319 17.38 -8.06 16.13
C MET A 319 18.36 -8.24 17.30
N LYS A 320 18.57 -9.49 17.74
CA LYS A 320 19.54 -9.80 18.78
C LYS A 320 20.99 -9.53 18.34
N GLU A 321 21.35 -9.93 17.12
CA GLU A 321 22.68 -9.71 16.54
C GLU A 321 22.96 -8.21 16.30
N SER A 322 21.92 -7.43 16.06
CA SER A 322 22.00 -5.96 15.88
C SER A 322 21.83 -5.18 17.19
N GLU A 323 21.78 -5.87 18.34
CA GLU A 323 21.56 -5.27 19.67
C GLU A 323 20.30 -4.41 19.78
N LYS A 324 19.24 -4.77 19.01
CA LYS A 324 17.96 -4.07 18.96
C LYS A 324 16.86 -4.86 19.65
N LYS A 325 15.87 -4.15 20.21
CA LYS A 325 14.69 -4.75 20.84
C LYS A 325 13.55 -4.95 19.82
N LEU A 326 12.93 -6.14 19.80
CA LEU A 326 11.72 -6.40 19.02
C LEU A 326 10.51 -6.56 19.95
N ILE A 327 9.58 -5.64 19.86
CA ILE A 327 8.30 -5.67 20.55
C ILE A 327 7.24 -6.27 19.61
N SER A 328 7.29 -7.58 19.49
CA SER A 328 6.35 -8.38 18.70
C SER A 328 5.99 -9.63 19.47
N ARG A 329 4.69 -9.87 19.66
CA ARG A 329 4.22 -11.08 20.35
C ARG A 329 4.49 -12.30 19.50
N LEU A 330 4.83 -13.40 20.13
CA LEU A 330 5.01 -14.66 19.43
C LEU A 330 3.68 -15.10 18.79
N HIS A 331 3.77 -15.55 17.52
CA HIS A 331 2.60 -16.02 16.81
C HIS A 331 1.99 -17.26 17.52
N PRO A 332 0.66 -17.38 17.65
CA PRO A 332 0.00 -18.49 18.34
C PRO A 332 0.42 -19.90 17.86
N ILE A 333 0.84 -20.02 16.60
CA ILE A 333 1.38 -21.29 16.08
C ILE A 333 2.67 -21.71 16.81
N ILE A 334 3.45 -20.75 17.30
CA ILE A 334 4.70 -21.00 18.03
C ILE A 334 4.39 -21.33 19.48
N THR A 335 3.46 -20.61 20.12
CA THR A 335 3.10 -20.78 21.52
C THR A 335 2.17 -21.98 21.78
N ASN A 336 1.16 -22.14 20.94
CA ASN A 336 0.05 -23.11 21.15
C ASN A 336 0.01 -24.25 20.13
N GLY A 337 0.84 -24.21 19.07
CA GLY A 337 0.67 -25.09 17.91
C GLY A 337 -0.64 -24.79 17.15
N LYS A 338 -1.03 -25.67 16.25
CA LYS A 338 -2.35 -25.62 15.58
C LYS A 338 -3.42 -26.28 16.43
N ARG A 339 -3.71 -25.78 17.62
CA ARG A 339 -4.69 -26.38 18.53
C ARG A 339 -6.06 -25.74 18.32
N GLU A 340 -7.06 -26.58 18.08
CA GLU A 340 -8.48 -26.23 18.22
C GLU A 340 -8.86 -26.29 19.71
N ARG A 341 -9.52 -25.26 20.23
CA ARG A 341 -10.06 -25.28 21.59
C ARG A 341 -11.02 -26.47 21.75
N GLY A 342 -10.85 -27.24 22.80
CA GLY A 342 -11.71 -28.39 23.13
C GLY A 342 -11.21 -29.75 22.64
N LYS A 343 -10.10 -29.84 21.91
CA LYS A 343 -9.43 -31.08 21.51
C LYS A 343 -7.98 -31.10 21.98
N GLU A 344 -7.74 -30.82 23.24
CA GLU A 344 -6.39 -30.63 23.78
C GLU A 344 -5.75 -31.99 24.08
N PHE A 345 -4.53 -32.18 23.56
CA PHE A 345 -3.65 -33.26 23.95
C PHE A 345 -2.90 -32.79 25.18
N GLU A 346 -2.96 -33.55 26.28
CA GLU A 346 -2.31 -33.23 27.54
C GLU A 346 -0.90 -33.83 27.60
N PHE A 347 0.06 -33.05 28.13
CA PHE A 347 1.40 -33.57 28.31
C PHE A 347 1.57 -34.23 29.67
N ASN A 348 1.81 -35.54 29.67
CA ASN A 348 2.15 -36.29 30.86
C ASN A 348 3.65 -36.18 31.13
N LYS A 349 4.00 -35.50 32.22
CA LYS A 349 5.40 -35.20 32.59
C LYS A 349 6.19 -36.47 32.95
N ASP A 350 5.55 -37.40 33.62
CA ASP A 350 6.16 -38.63 34.11
C ASP A 350 6.51 -39.58 32.97
N ALA A 351 5.58 -39.74 32.02
CA ALA A 351 5.82 -40.53 30.81
C ALA A 351 6.62 -39.77 29.73
N ASN A 352 6.79 -38.47 29.87
CA ASN A 352 7.38 -37.58 28.85
C ASN A 352 6.73 -37.77 27.47
N MET A 353 5.41 -37.94 27.44
CA MET A 353 4.57 -38.22 26.29
C MET A 353 3.27 -37.43 26.36
N TYR A 354 2.61 -37.22 25.20
CA TYR A 354 1.28 -36.64 25.14
C TYR A 354 0.18 -37.72 25.28
N VAL A 355 -0.87 -37.36 25.99
CA VAL A 355 -2.14 -38.15 26.11
C VAL A 355 -3.15 -37.45 25.16
N CYS A 356 -3.86 -38.26 24.37
CA CYS A 356 -4.92 -37.75 23.51
C CYS A 356 -6.21 -37.49 24.30
N PRO A 357 -7.20 -36.74 23.78
CA PRO A 357 -8.47 -36.45 24.45
C PRO A 357 -9.25 -37.70 24.85
N ALA A 358 -9.03 -38.86 24.21
CA ALA A 358 -9.61 -40.15 24.58
C ALA A 358 -8.80 -40.93 25.64
N GLY A 359 -7.80 -40.28 26.28
CA GLY A 359 -6.99 -40.87 27.35
C GLY A 359 -5.87 -41.79 26.91
N HIS A 360 -5.56 -41.92 25.63
CA HIS A 360 -4.46 -42.77 25.15
C HIS A 360 -3.12 -42.04 25.12
N LEU A 361 -2.11 -42.67 25.71
CA LEU A 361 -0.74 -42.19 25.69
C LEU A 361 -0.10 -42.41 24.31
N ALA A 362 0.71 -41.47 23.85
CA ALA A 362 1.52 -41.66 22.65
C ALA A 362 2.53 -42.82 22.84
N ILE A 363 2.70 -43.63 21.80
CA ILE A 363 3.56 -44.82 21.83
C ILE A 363 5.00 -44.56 21.37
N LYS A 364 5.21 -43.49 20.66
CA LYS A 364 6.54 -43.10 20.08
C LYS A 364 6.65 -41.61 19.90
N LYS A 365 7.84 -41.06 20.09
CA LYS A 365 8.16 -39.70 19.72
C LYS A 365 9.42 -39.63 18.83
N LEU A 366 9.41 -38.70 17.88
CA LEU A 366 10.53 -38.42 16.98
C LEU A 366 10.75 -36.92 16.82
N VAL A 367 12.00 -36.50 16.73
CA VAL A 367 12.34 -35.14 16.32
C VAL A 367 12.37 -35.07 14.81
N LYS A 368 11.48 -34.30 14.21
CA LYS A 368 11.47 -34.05 12.77
C LYS A 368 12.14 -32.70 12.51
N LYS A 369 13.35 -32.74 11.96
CA LYS A 369 14.00 -31.54 11.39
C LYS A 369 13.23 -31.14 10.13
N ARG A 370 13.03 -29.84 9.93
CA ARG A 370 12.43 -29.34 8.68
C ARG A 370 13.53 -29.11 7.64
N LYS A 371 13.20 -29.27 6.35
CA LYS A 371 14.13 -28.96 5.24
C LYS A 371 14.52 -27.47 5.21
N ASP A 372 13.59 -26.62 5.63
CA ASP A 372 13.77 -25.18 5.75
C ASP A 372 14.29 -24.88 7.17
N SER A 373 15.54 -24.41 7.27
CA SER A 373 16.24 -24.12 8.52
C SER A 373 15.66 -22.92 9.27
N SER A 374 14.87 -22.06 8.60
CA SER A 374 14.17 -20.95 9.22
C SER A 374 13.01 -21.41 10.11
N LYS A 375 12.53 -22.64 9.92
CA LYS A 375 11.44 -23.24 10.69
C LYS A 375 11.95 -24.11 11.83
N ASN A 376 11.33 -23.94 13.00
CA ASN A 376 11.66 -24.75 14.18
C ASN A 376 11.43 -26.23 13.91
N PRO A 377 12.31 -27.12 14.45
CA PRO A 377 12.09 -28.56 14.43
C PRO A 377 10.81 -28.91 15.20
N GLN A 378 10.24 -30.07 14.92
CA GLN A 378 9.02 -30.57 15.57
C GLN A 378 9.29 -31.86 16.32
N LEU A 379 8.77 -31.95 17.54
CA LEU A 379 8.52 -33.24 18.21
C LEU A 379 7.22 -33.80 17.69
N LYS A 380 7.29 -34.99 17.12
CA LYS A 380 6.14 -35.71 16.58
C LYS A 380 5.85 -36.92 17.46
N TYR A 381 4.68 -36.95 18.07
CA TYR A 381 4.19 -38.02 18.94
C TYR A 381 3.24 -38.87 18.13
N PHE A 382 3.42 -40.19 18.15
CA PHE A 382 2.61 -41.15 17.42
C PHE A 382 1.72 -41.86 18.35
N PHE A 383 0.49 -42.13 17.92
CA PHE A 383 -0.53 -42.86 18.66
C PHE A 383 -0.86 -44.21 17.98
N ASP A 384 -1.34 -45.16 18.77
CA ASP A 384 -1.76 -46.47 18.27
C ASP A 384 -2.96 -46.28 17.34
N VAL A 385 -2.77 -46.64 16.07
CA VAL A 385 -3.79 -46.49 15.02
C VAL A 385 -4.99 -47.42 15.25
N GLU A 386 -4.75 -48.62 15.80
CA GLU A 386 -5.84 -49.58 16.05
C GLU A 386 -6.82 -48.99 17.08
N LYS A 387 -6.32 -48.34 18.12
CA LYS A 387 -7.16 -47.61 19.09
C LYS A 387 -7.87 -46.41 18.47
N CYS A 388 -7.23 -45.73 17.51
CA CYS A 388 -7.83 -44.59 16.81
C CYS A 388 -8.97 -44.98 15.88
N LYS A 389 -8.93 -46.16 15.27
CA LYS A 389 -9.97 -46.68 14.39
C LYS A 389 -11.31 -46.88 15.11
N VAL A 390 -11.28 -47.30 16.36
CA VAL A 390 -12.47 -47.57 17.21
C VAL A 390 -12.78 -46.47 18.21
N CYS A 391 -12.06 -45.36 18.15
CA CYS A 391 -12.19 -44.26 19.09
C CYS A 391 -13.54 -43.53 18.93
N PRO A 392 -14.29 -43.27 20.01
CA PRO A 392 -15.54 -42.49 19.94
C PRO A 392 -15.32 -41.04 19.53
N LEU A 393 -14.07 -40.49 19.71
CA LEU A 393 -13.68 -39.12 19.32
C LEU A 393 -12.90 -39.11 18.00
N ARG A 394 -13.12 -40.12 17.12
CA ARG A 394 -12.36 -40.21 15.85
C ARG A 394 -12.72 -39.11 14.86
N ASP A 395 -13.94 -38.59 14.88
CA ASP A 395 -14.41 -37.59 13.93
C ASP A 395 -13.65 -36.28 14.07
N GLY A 396 -13.05 -35.84 12.95
CA GLY A 396 -12.14 -34.67 12.92
C GLY A 396 -10.77 -34.91 13.60
N CYS A 397 -10.54 -36.07 14.24
CA CYS A 397 -9.27 -36.45 14.86
C CYS A 397 -8.48 -37.44 14.01
N TYR A 398 -9.09 -38.56 13.57
CA TYR A 398 -8.47 -39.61 12.78
C TYR A 398 -9.11 -39.71 11.40
N LYS A 399 -8.27 -39.70 10.36
CA LYS A 399 -8.74 -39.88 8.98
C LYS A 399 -8.81 -41.39 8.67
N GLU A 400 -9.94 -41.86 8.25
CA GLU A 400 -10.15 -43.28 7.88
C GLU A 400 -9.12 -43.74 6.83
N GLY A 401 -8.56 -44.93 6.99
CA GLY A 401 -7.49 -45.46 6.14
C GLY A 401 -6.10 -44.90 6.41
N ALA A 402 -5.93 -43.95 7.31
CA ALA A 402 -4.62 -43.42 7.63
C ALA A 402 -3.73 -44.46 8.34
N LYS A 403 -2.49 -44.66 7.82
CA LYS A 403 -1.52 -45.61 8.41
C LYS A 403 -0.87 -45.09 9.70
N THR A 404 -1.02 -43.82 10.02
CA THR A 404 -0.44 -43.20 11.22
C THR A 404 -1.33 -42.12 11.79
N LYS A 405 -1.44 -42.06 13.10
CA LYS A 405 -1.99 -40.89 13.83
C LYS A 405 -0.85 -40.21 14.59
N SER A 406 -0.69 -38.93 14.43
CA SER A 406 0.37 -38.18 15.13
C SER A 406 -0.08 -36.83 15.59
N TYR A 407 0.54 -36.36 16.68
CA TYR A 407 0.44 -35.02 17.22
C TYR A 407 1.82 -34.38 17.15
N SER A 408 1.92 -33.15 16.65
CA SER A 408 3.22 -32.48 16.46
C SER A 408 3.29 -31.21 17.29
N VAL A 409 4.39 -31.06 18.03
CA VAL A 409 4.69 -29.87 18.82
C VAL A 409 5.98 -29.23 18.29
N SER A 410 5.95 -27.94 17.99
CA SER A 410 7.15 -27.22 17.58
C SER A 410 8.09 -27.05 18.77
N ILE A 411 9.37 -27.32 18.56
CA ILE A 411 10.41 -27.06 19.57
C ILE A 411 10.73 -25.57 19.47
N LYS A 412 10.48 -24.81 20.53
CA LYS A 412 10.84 -23.39 20.58
C LYS A 412 12.36 -23.26 20.50
N SER A 413 12.83 -22.32 19.67
CA SER A 413 14.24 -21.98 19.65
C SER A 413 14.62 -21.13 20.88
N SER A 414 15.93 -20.95 21.13
CA SER A 414 16.43 -20.07 22.19
C SER A 414 15.92 -18.65 22.06
N GLU A 415 15.81 -18.15 20.83
CA GLU A 415 15.29 -16.82 20.51
C GLU A 415 13.80 -16.72 20.88
N HIS A 416 12.98 -17.75 20.57
CA HIS A 416 11.57 -17.77 20.94
C HIS A 416 11.36 -17.86 22.46
N LEU A 417 12.20 -18.61 23.17
CA LEU A 417 12.14 -18.70 24.64
C LEU A 417 12.50 -17.36 25.28
N ALA A 418 13.55 -16.70 24.78
CA ALA A 418 13.93 -15.37 25.26
C ALA A 418 12.82 -14.34 24.99
N GLN A 419 12.21 -14.38 23.80
CA GLN A 419 11.09 -13.50 23.45
C GLN A 419 9.85 -13.76 24.32
N GLU A 420 9.57 -15.02 24.64
CA GLU A 420 8.45 -15.39 25.52
C GLU A 420 8.66 -14.82 26.93
N ALA A 421 9.88 -14.90 27.48
CA ALA A 421 10.20 -14.28 28.75
C ALA A 421 10.11 -12.74 28.69
N PHE A 422 10.59 -12.15 27.60
CA PHE A 422 10.54 -10.70 27.40
C PHE A 422 9.10 -10.16 27.32
N GLN A 423 8.16 -10.91 26.73
CA GLN A 423 6.74 -10.50 26.64
C GLN A 423 6.06 -10.32 28.00
N GLU A 424 6.56 -10.96 29.05
CA GLU A 424 6.00 -10.83 30.39
C GLU A 424 6.48 -9.57 31.13
N THR A 425 7.49 -8.87 30.60
CA THR A 425 8.02 -7.64 31.22
C THR A 425 7.07 -6.46 31.07
N GLU A 426 7.09 -5.54 32.02
CA GLU A 426 6.29 -4.31 31.96
C GLU A 426 6.76 -3.39 30.82
N GLU A 427 8.05 -3.41 30.49
CA GLU A 427 8.59 -2.68 29.34
C GLU A 427 7.91 -3.13 28.05
N PHE A 428 7.86 -4.43 27.80
CA PHE A 428 7.20 -4.99 26.62
C PHE A 428 5.72 -4.61 26.57
N LYS A 429 5.00 -4.80 27.68
CA LYS A 429 3.55 -4.51 27.76
C LYS A 429 3.24 -3.04 27.51
N ARG A 430 4.10 -2.14 27.98
CA ARG A 430 3.98 -0.69 27.74
C ARG A 430 4.21 -0.36 26.28
N LEU A 431 5.31 -0.81 25.69
CA LEU A 431 5.68 -0.50 24.31
C LEU A 431 4.73 -1.15 23.29
N ALA A 432 4.24 -2.36 23.56
CA ALA A 432 3.29 -3.04 22.67
C ALA A 432 1.97 -2.27 22.48
N LYS A 433 1.61 -1.38 23.41
CA LYS A 433 0.43 -0.53 23.27
C LYS A 433 0.61 0.54 22.20
N GLU A 434 1.83 1.01 21.94
CA GLU A 434 2.12 2.07 20.97
C GLU A 434 1.83 1.67 19.52
N ARG A 435 1.60 0.38 19.25
CA ARG A 435 1.28 -0.12 17.92
C ARG A 435 0.05 0.55 17.26
N TYR A 436 -0.89 1.05 18.06
CA TYR A 436 -2.06 1.75 17.51
C TYR A 436 -1.72 2.98 16.65
N LYS A 437 -0.54 3.59 16.88
CA LYS A 437 -0.10 4.77 16.11
C LYS A 437 0.04 4.48 14.62
N ILE A 438 0.56 3.29 14.26
CA ILE A 438 0.71 2.91 12.85
C ILE A 438 -0.64 2.55 12.22
N GLU A 439 -1.60 2.06 13.00
CA GLU A 439 -2.97 1.80 12.51
C GLU A 439 -3.65 3.13 12.14
N ALA A 440 -3.47 4.18 12.96
CA ALA A 440 -3.94 5.52 12.66
C ALA A 440 -3.27 6.09 11.39
N LYS A 441 -1.96 5.88 11.21
CA LYS A 441 -1.23 6.29 9.99
C LYS A 441 -1.72 5.53 8.75
N ASN A 442 -1.95 4.24 8.85
CA ASN A 442 -2.54 3.43 7.78
C ASN A 442 -3.94 3.92 7.39
N SER A 443 -4.75 4.36 8.37
CA SER A 443 -6.06 4.96 8.12
C SER A 443 -5.94 6.30 7.39
N GLU A 444 -4.99 7.14 7.78
CA GLU A 444 -4.68 8.42 7.12
C GLU A 444 -4.30 8.21 5.65
N LEU A 445 -3.36 7.31 5.37
CA LEU A 445 -2.95 6.95 4.00
C LEU A 445 -4.17 6.55 3.15
N LYS A 446 -5.05 5.70 3.67
CA LYS A 446 -6.19 5.15 2.92
C LYS A 446 -7.30 6.17 2.71
N HIS A 447 -7.74 6.80 3.78
CA HIS A 447 -8.98 7.60 3.74
C HIS A 447 -8.73 9.04 3.32
N ARG A 448 -7.59 9.63 3.71
CA ARG A 448 -7.26 11.01 3.32
C ARG A 448 -6.64 11.10 1.93
N HIS A 449 -5.77 10.14 1.59
CA HIS A 449 -4.95 10.18 0.37
C HIS A 449 -5.33 9.10 -0.67
N GLY A 450 -6.46 8.41 -0.49
CA GLY A 450 -6.97 7.44 -1.45
C GLY A 450 -6.11 6.19 -1.64
N TYR A 451 -5.21 5.87 -0.70
CA TYR A 451 -4.29 4.74 -0.81
C TYR A 451 -4.94 3.36 -0.62
N GLU A 452 -6.25 3.32 -0.41
CA GLU A 452 -7.01 2.07 -0.36
C GLU A 452 -7.09 1.38 -1.72
N LYS A 453 -7.00 2.17 -2.82
CA LYS A 453 -7.13 1.70 -4.19
C LYS A 453 -5.97 2.17 -5.06
N ALA A 454 -5.46 1.29 -5.93
CA ALA A 454 -4.45 1.64 -6.90
C ALA A 454 -5.03 2.58 -7.98
N ASN A 455 -4.31 3.67 -8.28
CA ASN A 455 -4.70 4.65 -9.30
C ASN A 455 -4.38 4.15 -10.71
N SER A 456 -3.40 3.26 -10.85
CA SER A 456 -2.96 2.66 -12.12
C SER A 456 -2.67 1.17 -11.93
N SER A 457 -2.52 0.43 -13.03
CA SER A 457 -2.09 -0.96 -13.01
C SER A 457 -0.57 -1.07 -12.88
N GLY A 458 -0.11 -2.23 -12.42
CA GLY A 458 1.29 -2.58 -12.33
C GLY A 458 2.00 -2.05 -11.07
N LEU A 459 3.03 -2.79 -10.69
CA LEU A 459 3.82 -2.47 -9.49
C LEU A 459 4.54 -1.11 -9.59
N PHE A 460 4.91 -0.73 -10.81
CA PHE A 460 5.56 0.56 -11.07
C PHE A 460 4.62 1.74 -10.71
N GLY A 461 3.39 1.73 -11.23
CA GLY A 461 2.41 2.75 -10.91
C GLY A 461 2.09 2.82 -9.41
N MET A 462 2.00 1.64 -8.77
CA MET A 462 1.78 1.56 -7.33
C MET A 462 2.95 2.12 -6.50
N LYS A 463 4.20 1.94 -6.97
CA LYS A 463 5.39 2.56 -6.33
C LYS A 463 5.36 4.08 -6.42
N ILE A 464 4.99 4.65 -7.58
CA ILE A 464 4.84 6.11 -7.74
C ILE A 464 3.75 6.64 -6.80
N GLN A 465 2.58 6.00 -6.79
CA GLN A 465 1.49 6.37 -5.90
C GLN A 465 1.93 6.31 -4.44
N GLY A 466 2.58 5.22 -4.03
CA GLY A 466 3.09 5.04 -2.68
C GLY A 466 4.09 6.10 -2.26
N ALA A 467 5.07 6.37 -3.12
CA ALA A 467 6.11 7.37 -2.87
C ALA A 467 5.52 8.77 -2.67
N ALA A 468 4.65 9.21 -3.59
CA ALA A 468 4.01 10.52 -3.49
C ALA A 468 3.06 10.61 -2.29
N THR A 469 2.29 9.54 -1.99
CA THR A 469 1.40 9.51 -0.83
C THR A 469 2.17 9.60 0.48
N ILE A 470 3.24 8.82 0.64
CA ILE A 470 4.08 8.83 1.85
C ILE A 470 4.75 10.19 2.03
N PHE A 471 5.29 10.76 0.95
CA PHE A 471 5.87 12.09 0.98
C PHE A 471 4.87 13.12 1.54
N VAL A 472 3.67 13.19 0.97
CA VAL A 472 2.60 14.11 1.41
C VAL A 472 2.16 13.86 2.85
N THR A 473 2.13 12.59 3.27
CA THR A 473 1.68 12.22 4.63
C THR A 473 2.72 12.51 5.69
N ASN A 474 3.99 12.63 5.31
CA ASN A 474 5.08 13.03 6.20
C ASN A 474 5.22 14.56 6.31
N MET A 475 4.66 15.33 5.35
CA MET A 475 4.59 16.80 5.39
C MET A 475 3.39 17.28 6.21
#